data_f35c273bab5e277578fd15c3dba5ccc2
#
_entry.id   f35c273bab5e277578fd15c3dba5ccc2
#
_cell.length_a   1.000
_cell.length_b   1.000
_cell.length_c   1.000
_cell.angle_alpha   90.00
_cell.angle_beta   90.00
_cell.angle_gamma   90.00
#
_symmetry.space_group_name_H-M   'P 1'
#
loop_
_entity.id
_entity.type
_entity.pdbx_description
1 polymer ?
#
loop_
_entity_poly.entity_id
_entity_poly.type
_entity_poly.pdbx_seq_one_letter_code
_entity_poly.pdbx_strand_id
1 'polypeptide(L)'
;MAKNSIVPLTELIAQFERLPGIGRKTAQRLAYSILDQPPERAEKFAEALVNARRKIHFCKVCQALTDMDTCAICADTERDHSVICVVAEPKDVMAFERTREYNGTYHVLHGVISPLDGIGPEQLRIKELMARLSDSGVTEIIMATNPTVEGEATASYLSRLIKPLGIKVTRLAYGIPVGGDLEYADEYTLARALEGRNEI
;
A
#
# COMPACT_ATOMS: atom_id res chain seq x y z
N MET A 1 -41.89 4.73 3.43
CA MET A 1 -41.11 5.82 2.81
C MET A 1 -41.64 7.14 3.31
N ALA A 2 -40.83 7.98 3.93
CA ALA A 2 -41.26 9.29 4.43
C ALA A 2 -41.69 10.15 3.24
N LYS A 3 -42.92 10.75 3.33
CA LYS A 3 -43.58 11.55 2.27
C LYS A 3 -42.82 12.83 1.86
N ASN A 4 -41.57 13.08 2.37
CA ASN A 4 -40.82 14.32 2.14
C ASN A 4 -39.32 14.04 1.90
N SER A 5 -38.95 12.98 1.18
CA SER A 5 -37.55 12.77 0.86
C SER A 5 -37.15 13.54 -0.41
N ILE A 6 -36.20 14.44 -0.29
CA ILE A 6 -35.56 15.12 -1.44
C ILE A 6 -34.68 14.08 -2.14
N VAL A 7 -35.10 13.60 -3.31
CA VAL A 7 -34.46 12.49 -4.02
C VAL A 7 -32.94 12.71 -4.23
N PRO A 8 -32.48 13.86 -4.79
CA PRO A 8 -31.06 14.08 -4.99
C PRO A 8 -30.22 14.06 -3.70
N LEU A 9 -30.77 14.57 -2.60
CA LEU A 9 -30.10 14.54 -1.30
C LEU A 9 -29.97 13.11 -0.78
N THR A 10 -31.03 12.31 -0.92
CA THR A 10 -31.01 10.90 -0.51
C THR A 10 -29.99 10.10 -1.31
N GLU A 11 -29.88 10.33 -2.61
CA GLU A 11 -28.90 9.71 -3.48
C GLU A 11 -27.47 10.08 -3.08
N LEU A 12 -27.20 11.36 -2.82
CA LEU A 12 -25.87 11.82 -2.37
C LEU A 12 -25.48 11.18 -1.03
N ILE A 13 -26.39 11.13 -0.07
CA ILE A 13 -26.19 10.45 1.22
C ILE A 13 -25.85 8.98 1.00
N ALA A 14 -26.60 8.29 0.14
CA ALA A 14 -26.35 6.88 -0.17
C ALA A 14 -24.99 6.63 -0.81
N GLN A 15 -24.44 7.56 -1.64
CA GLN A 15 -23.10 7.44 -2.17
C GLN A 15 -22.03 7.57 -1.07
N PHE A 16 -22.18 8.49 -0.13
CA PHE A 16 -21.27 8.61 1.00
C PHE A 16 -21.34 7.39 1.93
N GLU A 17 -22.52 6.79 2.17
CA GLU A 17 -22.68 5.58 2.98
C GLU A 17 -21.95 4.36 2.39
N ARG A 18 -21.66 4.34 1.09
CA ARG A 18 -20.88 3.27 0.43
C ARG A 18 -19.38 3.33 0.74
N LEU A 19 -18.90 4.45 1.26
CA LEU A 19 -17.49 4.61 1.60
C LEU A 19 -17.17 3.87 2.92
N PRO A 20 -16.05 3.12 2.99
CA PRO A 20 -15.67 2.41 4.21
C PRO A 20 -15.57 3.35 5.41
N GLY A 21 -16.13 2.96 6.54
CA GLY A 21 -16.10 3.76 7.77
C GLY A 21 -17.09 4.94 7.81
N ILE A 22 -17.87 5.16 6.75
CA ILE A 22 -18.88 6.23 6.71
C ILE A 22 -20.27 5.67 7.04
N GLY A 23 -20.72 5.89 8.26
CA GLY A 23 -22.10 5.58 8.67
C GLY A 23 -23.09 6.68 8.27
N ARG A 24 -24.38 6.35 8.35
CA ARG A 24 -25.50 7.21 7.92
C ARG A 24 -25.45 8.66 8.46
N LYS A 25 -25.13 8.83 9.75
CA LYS A 25 -25.04 10.19 10.35
C LYS A 25 -23.92 11.01 9.75
N THR A 26 -22.76 10.39 9.51
CA THR A 26 -21.62 11.04 8.87
C THR A 26 -21.92 11.35 7.40
N ALA A 27 -22.52 10.41 6.67
CA ALA A 27 -22.95 10.60 5.28
C ALA A 27 -23.91 11.79 5.13
N GLN A 28 -24.91 11.90 6.01
CA GLN A 28 -25.81 13.05 6.03
C GLN A 28 -25.05 14.37 6.26
N ARG A 29 -24.15 14.42 7.25
CA ARG A 29 -23.36 15.61 7.53
C ARG A 29 -22.49 16.02 6.34
N LEU A 30 -21.86 15.06 5.65
CA LEU A 30 -21.08 15.32 4.45
C LEU A 30 -21.95 15.86 3.31
N ALA A 31 -23.13 15.27 3.09
CA ALA A 31 -24.07 15.72 2.05
C ALA A 31 -24.52 17.17 2.29
N TYR A 32 -24.92 17.52 3.51
CA TYR A 32 -25.26 18.91 3.84
C TYR A 32 -24.07 19.85 3.67
N SER A 33 -22.86 19.43 4.10
CA SER A 33 -21.65 20.25 3.91
C SER A 33 -21.34 20.54 2.44
N ILE A 34 -21.69 19.65 1.52
CA ILE A 34 -21.56 19.91 0.07
C ILE A 34 -22.63 20.92 -0.39
N LEU A 35 -23.85 20.82 0.11
CA LEU A 35 -24.95 21.73 -0.26
C LEU A 35 -24.76 23.16 0.27
N ASP A 36 -24.06 23.30 1.39
CA ASP A 36 -23.72 24.61 1.98
C ASP A 36 -22.59 25.35 1.23
N GLN A 37 -21.93 24.67 0.29
CA GLN A 37 -20.85 25.24 -0.50
C GLN A 37 -21.38 25.82 -1.82
N PRO A 38 -20.67 26.79 -2.44
CA PRO A 38 -20.98 27.25 -3.78
C PRO A 38 -20.96 26.08 -4.79
N PRO A 39 -21.89 26.08 -5.77
CA PRO A 39 -22.00 24.99 -6.76
C PRO A 39 -20.68 24.64 -7.45
N GLU A 40 -19.82 25.63 -7.72
CA GLU A 40 -18.53 25.47 -8.38
C GLU A 40 -17.55 24.61 -7.56
N ARG A 41 -17.70 24.59 -6.22
CA ARG A 41 -16.90 23.69 -5.34
C ARG A 41 -17.36 22.25 -5.44
N ALA A 42 -18.67 22.03 -5.51
CA ALA A 42 -19.23 20.69 -5.70
C ALA A 42 -18.83 20.12 -7.07
N GLU A 43 -18.85 20.94 -8.12
CA GLU A 43 -18.41 20.56 -9.48
C GLU A 43 -16.92 20.18 -9.47
N LYS A 44 -16.04 21.00 -8.88
CA LYS A 44 -14.60 20.69 -8.74
C LYS A 44 -14.35 19.42 -7.97
N PHE A 45 -15.11 19.16 -6.91
CA PHE A 45 -14.99 17.92 -6.13
C PHE A 45 -15.38 16.70 -6.96
N ALA A 46 -16.50 16.78 -7.69
CA ALA A 46 -16.95 15.72 -8.58
C ALA A 46 -15.94 15.47 -9.70
N GLU A 47 -15.40 16.54 -10.32
CA GLU A 47 -14.38 16.45 -11.34
C GLU A 47 -13.09 15.82 -10.83
N ALA A 48 -12.61 16.20 -9.65
CA ALA A 48 -11.42 15.62 -9.01
C ALA A 48 -11.58 14.12 -8.79
N LEU A 49 -12.75 13.67 -8.30
CA LEU A 49 -13.06 12.26 -8.08
C LEU A 49 -13.06 11.47 -9.38
N VAL A 50 -13.72 12.00 -10.42
CA VAL A 50 -13.80 11.36 -11.74
C VAL A 50 -12.42 11.30 -12.39
N ASN A 51 -11.65 12.39 -12.33
CA ASN A 51 -10.31 12.46 -12.89
C ASN A 51 -9.36 11.50 -12.21
N ALA A 52 -9.36 11.44 -10.86
CA ALA A 52 -8.55 10.47 -10.12
C ALA A 52 -8.86 9.04 -10.55
N ARG A 53 -10.16 8.66 -10.63
CA ARG A 53 -10.55 7.30 -11.01
C ARG A 53 -10.20 6.95 -12.46
N ARG A 54 -10.21 7.95 -13.37
CA ARG A 54 -9.92 7.73 -14.80
C ARG A 54 -8.43 7.72 -15.10
N LYS A 55 -7.64 8.58 -14.44
CA LYS A 55 -6.22 8.78 -14.77
C LYS A 55 -5.28 7.90 -13.95
N ILE A 56 -5.62 7.60 -12.70
CA ILE A 56 -4.76 6.79 -11.84
C ILE A 56 -4.90 5.31 -12.21
N HIS A 57 -3.77 4.69 -12.49
CA HIS A 57 -3.62 3.28 -12.82
C HIS A 57 -2.32 2.72 -12.22
N PHE A 58 -1.99 1.48 -12.49
CA PHE A 58 -0.77 0.86 -11.98
C PHE A 58 0.41 1.10 -12.92
N CYS A 59 1.56 1.46 -12.33
CA CYS A 59 2.83 1.53 -13.05
C CYS A 59 3.14 0.17 -13.69
N LYS A 60 3.51 0.17 -14.97
CA LYS A 60 3.83 -1.06 -15.71
C LYS A 60 5.03 -1.83 -15.14
N VAL A 61 5.91 -1.15 -14.36
CA VAL A 61 7.11 -1.74 -13.79
C VAL A 61 6.89 -2.21 -12.36
N CYS A 62 6.45 -1.31 -11.45
CA CYS A 62 6.43 -1.59 -10.01
C CYS A 62 5.03 -1.81 -9.43
N GLN A 63 3.98 -1.67 -10.22
CA GLN A 63 2.58 -1.82 -9.82
C GLN A 63 2.12 -0.76 -8.77
N ALA A 64 2.91 0.28 -8.48
CA ALA A 64 2.46 1.42 -7.69
C ALA A 64 1.44 2.27 -8.46
N LEU A 65 0.67 3.09 -7.76
CA LEU A 65 -0.27 4.02 -8.39
C LEU A 65 0.47 5.15 -9.12
N THR A 66 0.02 5.46 -10.33
CA THR A 66 0.56 6.53 -11.17
C THR A 66 -0.48 7.00 -12.18
N ASP A 67 -0.26 8.17 -12.75
CA ASP A 67 -0.99 8.72 -13.91
C ASP A 67 -0.17 8.65 -15.21
N MET A 68 1.03 8.04 -15.16
CA MET A 68 1.93 7.80 -16.29
C MET A 68 2.17 6.29 -16.47
N ASP A 69 2.57 5.86 -17.67
CA ASP A 69 2.91 4.45 -17.96
C ASP A 69 3.95 3.88 -16.97
N THR A 70 4.97 4.67 -16.66
CA THR A 70 6.00 4.38 -15.66
C THR A 70 5.99 5.49 -14.62
N CYS A 71 5.90 5.15 -13.34
CA CYS A 71 5.88 6.14 -12.27
C CYS A 71 7.22 6.88 -12.14
N ALA A 72 7.21 8.05 -11.50
CA ALA A 72 8.39 8.88 -11.32
C ALA A 72 9.56 8.11 -10.66
N ILE A 73 9.28 7.25 -9.68
CA ILE A 73 10.30 6.43 -8.99
C ILE A 73 10.99 5.46 -9.95
N CYS A 74 10.22 4.78 -10.81
CA CYS A 74 10.80 3.82 -11.77
C CYS A 74 11.48 4.49 -12.95
N ALA A 75 11.12 5.74 -13.27
CA ALA A 75 11.72 6.53 -14.33
C ALA A 75 12.98 7.31 -13.88
N ASP A 76 13.20 7.41 -12.58
CA ASP A 76 14.34 8.12 -12.00
C ASP A 76 15.62 7.30 -12.15
N THR A 77 16.57 7.79 -12.95
CA THR A 77 17.86 7.15 -13.22
C THR A 77 18.88 7.30 -12.09
N GLU A 78 18.63 8.20 -11.12
CA GLU A 78 19.51 8.38 -9.97
C GLU A 78 19.24 7.34 -8.88
N ARG A 79 18.16 6.57 -9.00
CA ARG A 79 17.84 5.51 -8.06
C ARG A 79 18.62 4.22 -8.33
N ASP A 80 18.89 3.49 -7.26
CA ASP A 80 19.48 2.15 -7.35
C ASP A 80 18.43 1.12 -7.78
N HIS A 81 18.47 0.80 -9.08
CA HIS A 81 17.57 -0.20 -9.65
C HIS A 81 17.98 -1.65 -9.33
N SER A 82 19.13 -1.85 -8.69
CA SER A 82 19.57 -3.19 -8.26
C SER A 82 18.91 -3.65 -6.96
N VAL A 83 18.25 -2.73 -6.22
CA VAL A 83 17.57 -3.03 -4.96
C VAL A 83 16.07 -2.72 -5.10
N ILE A 84 15.23 -3.72 -4.79
CA ILE A 84 13.77 -3.58 -4.83
C ILE A 84 13.17 -3.81 -3.44
N CYS A 85 12.42 -2.82 -2.95
CA CYS A 85 11.60 -2.96 -1.74
C CYS A 85 10.20 -3.45 -2.12
N VAL A 86 9.84 -4.67 -1.68
CA VAL A 86 8.54 -5.30 -1.95
C VAL A 86 7.58 -4.98 -0.81
N VAL A 87 6.51 -4.28 -1.13
CA VAL A 87 5.47 -3.83 -0.19
C VAL A 87 4.10 -4.43 -0.52
N ALA A 88 3.22 -4.50 0.47
CA ALA A 88 1.87 -5.04 0.28
C ALA A 88 0.95 -4.08 -0.45
N GLU A 89 0.96 -2.79 -0.11
CA GLU A 89 0.01 -1.80 -0.61
C GLU A 89 0.69 -0.54 -1.16
N PRO A 90 0.04 0.18 -2.10
CA PRO A 90 0.58 1.43 -2.65
C PRO A 90 0.88 2.51 -1.59
N LYS A 91 0.10 2.56 -0.51
CA LYS A 91 0.31 3.52 0.60
C LYS A 91 1.65 3.30 1.33
N ASP A 92 2.16 2.05 1.31
CA ASP A 92 3.43 1.71 1.97
C ASP A 92 4.60 2.38 1.25
N VAL A 93 4.57 2.46 -0.08
CA VAL A 93 5.55 3.22 -0.87
C VAL A 93 5.65 4.65 -0.37
N MET A 94 4.50 5.30 -0.15
CA MET A 94 4.45 6.68 0.35
C MET A 94 5.04 6.80 1.77
N ALA A 95 4.94 5.76 2.59
CA ALA A 95 5.52 5.75 3.93
C ALA A 95 7.05 5.71 3.86
N PHE A 96 7.63 4.88 3.00
CA PHE A 96 9.09 4.81 2.79
C PHE A 96 9.62 6.10 2.17
N GLU A 97 8.99 6.63 1.12
CA GLU A 97 9.43 7.87 0.47
C GLU A 97 9.47 9.08 1.41
N ARG A 98 8.60 9.12 2.41
CA ARG A 98 8.65 10.19 3.44
C ARG A 98 9.91 10.16 4.30
N THR A 99 10.57 9.01 4.44
CA THR A 99 11.80 8.91 5.21
C THR A 99 12.97 9.59 4.50
N ARG A 100 12.97 9.60 3.16
CA ARG A 100 14.06 10.08 2.29
C ARG A 100 15.39 9.31 2.45
N GLU A 101 15.35 8.14 3.08
CA GLU A 101 16.53 7.32 3.36
C GLU A 101 16.69 6.15 2.38
N TYR A 102 15.62 5.84 1.62
CA TYR A 102 15.64 4.73 0.68
C TYR A 102 15.80 5.23 -0.76
N ASN A 103 16.90 4.80 -1.39
CA ASN A 103 17.22 5.19 -2.77
C ASN A 103 16.98 4.08 -3.81
N GLY A 104 16.45 2.93 -3.41
CA GLY A 104 16.07 1.86 -4.33
C GLY A 104 14.71 2.07 -5.00
N THR A 105 14.24 1.03 -5.68
CA THR A 105 12.92 1.00 -6.31
C THR A 105 11.94 0.12 -5.54
N TYR A 106 10.67 0.12 -5.93
CA TYR A 106 9.62 -0.63 -5.23
C TYR A 106 8.96 -1.67 -6.12
N HIS A 107 8.26 -2.61 -5.49
CA HIS A 107 7.25 -3.44 -6.13
C HIS A 107 6.06 -3.62 -5.19
N VAL A 108 4.85 -3.34 -5.69
CA VAL A 108 3.61 -3.41 -4.91
C VAL A 108 2.87 -4.69 -5.26
N LEU A 109 2.60 -5.52 -4.24
CA LEU A 109 1.91 -6.81 -4.40
C LEU A 109 0.40 -6.68 -4.52
N HIS A 110 -0.19 -5.58 -4.05
CA HIS A 110 -1.65 -5.36 -3.90
C HIS A 110 -2.33 -6.34 -2.96
N GLY A 111 -1.67 -6.71 -1.88
CA GLY A 111 -2.16 -7.57 -0.81
C GLY A 111 -1.09 -8.49 -0.24
N VAL A 112 -1.55 -9.45 0.53
CA VAL A 112 -0.76 -10.54 1.12
C VAL A 112 -1.48 -11.86 0.91
N ILE A 113 -0.76 -12.97 0.94
CA ILE A 113 -1.35 -14.32 0.91
C ILE A 113 -2.17 -14.50 2.17
N SER A 114 -3.48 -14.68 2.02
CA SER A 114 -4.43 -14.90 3.11
C SER A 114 -5.41 -16.00 2.74
N PRO A 115 -5.14 -17.27 3.10
CA PRO A 115 -6.04 -18.37 2.81
C PRO A 115 -7.43 -18.22 3.43
N LEU A 116 -7.52 -17.56 4.58
CA LEU A 116 -8.80 -17.31 5.25
C LEU A 116 -9.69 -16.35 4.47
N ASP A 117 -9.08 -15.38 3.76
CA ASP A 117 -9.79 -14.44 2.89
C ASP A 117 -9.87 -14.95 1.43
N GLY A 118 -9.40 -16.15 1.16
CA GLY A 118 -9.38 -16.73 -0.17
C GLY A 118 -8.36 -16.08 -1.12
N ILE A 119 -7.33 -15.39 -0.58
CA ILE A 119 -6.31 -14.70 -1.38
C ILE A 119 -5.09 -15.62 -1.54
N GLY A 120 -4.91 -16.15 -2.75
CA GLY A 120 -3.74 -16.92 -3.15
C GLY A 120 -2.67 -16.09 -3.86
N PRO A 121 -1.50 -16.69 -4.13
CA PRO A 121 -0.39 -16.02 -4.81
C PRO A 121 -0.76 -15.48 -6.20
N GLU A 122 -1.68 -16.11 -6.90
CA GLU A 122 -2.14 -15.75 -8.26
C GLU A 122 -2.97 -14.46 -8.29
N GLN A 123 -3.52 -14.04 -7.16
CA GLN A 123 -4.28 -12.80 -7.03
C GLN A 123 -3.38 -11.59 -6.73
N LEU A 124 -2.11 -11.85 -6.37
CA LEU A 124 -1.10 -10.83 -6.09
C LEU A 124 -0.24 -10.55 -7.31
N ARG A 125 0.45 -9.41 -7.32
CA ARG A 125 1.38 -9.02 -8.39
C ARG A 125 2.75 -9.71 -8.30
N ILE A 126 2.73 -11.00 -7.95
CA ILE A 126 3.93 -11.84 -7.82
C ILE A 126 4.49 -12.20 -9.19
N LYS A 127 3.61 -12.46 -10.16
CA LYS A 127 4.04 -12.78 -11.54
C LYS A 127 4.81 -11.62 -12.17
N GLU A 128 4.33 -10.40 -11.96
CA GLU A 128 4.99 -9.19 -12.45
C GLU A 128 6.33 -8.95 -11.75
N LEU A 129 6.44 -9.25 -10.44
CA LEU A 129 7.71 -9.23 -9.72
C LEU A 129 8.70 -10.21 -10.33
N MET A 130 8.30 -11.48 -10.49
CA MET A 130 9.18 -12.53 -11.04
C MET A 130 9.65 -12.22 -12.47
N ALA A 131 8.75 -11.69 -13.32
CA ALA A 131 9.11 -11.24 -14.65
C ALA A 131 10.15 -10.11 -14.61
N ARG A 132 10.03 -9.17 -13.67
CA ARG A 132 11.00 -8.08 -13.48
C ARG A 132 12.37 -8.57 -13.04
N LEU A 133 12.46 -9.68 -12.30
CA LEU A 133 13.74 -10.22 -11.81
C LEU A 133 14.54 -10.96 -12.87
N SER A 134 13.91 -11.40 -13.95
CA SER A 134 14.57 -12.25 -14.97
C SER A 134 15.65 -11.56 -15.76
N ASP A 135 15.58 -10.22 -15.96
CA ASP A 135 16.46 -9.48 -16.88
C ASP A 135 17.05 -8.17 -16.31
N SER A 136 16.91 -7.91 -14.99
CA SER A 136 17.02 -6.54 -14.46
C SER A 136 18.32 -6.21 -13.72
N GLY A 137 19.27 -7.15 -13.55
CA GLY A 137 20.47 -6.90 -12.74
C GLY A 137 20.16 -6.66 -11.25
N VAL A 138 18.98 -7.07 -10.77
CA VAL A 138 18.60 -6.97 -9.36
C VAL A 138 19.45 -7.89 -8.51
N THR A 139 20.03 -7.34 -7.47
CA THR A 139 20.93 -8.05 -6.53
C THR A 139 20.28 -8.28 -5.17
N GLU A 140 19.32 -7.43 -4.78
CA GLU A 140 18.66 -7.53 -3.48
C GLU A 140 17.15 -7.24 -3.57
N ILE A 141 16.38 -8.05 -2.85
CA ILE A 141 14.97 -7.84 -2.57
C ILE A 141 14.78 -7.63 -1.07
N ILE A 142 14.24 -6.49 -0.70
CA ILE A 142 13.85 -6.19 0.69
C ILE A 142 12.36 -6.51 0.87
N MET A 143 12.05 -7.49 1.70
CA MET A 143 10.65 -7.81 2.03
C MET A 143 10.15 -6.82 3.09
N ALA A 144 9.18 -5.98 2.69
CA ALA A 144 8.59 -4.92 3.52
C ALA A 144 7.08 -5.09 3.67
N THR A 145 6.59 -6.33 3.63
CA THR A 145 5.21 -6.64 4.03
C THR A 145 5.04 -6.43 5.54
N ASN A 146 3.83 -6.12 5.99
CA ASN A 146 3.55 -5.92 7.40
C ASN A 146 3.96 -7.15 8.26
N PRO A 147 4.34 -6.95 9.54
CA PRO A 147 4.72 -8.04 10.44
C PRO A 147 3.50 -8.78 11.01
N THR A 148 2.60 -9.20 10.13
CA THR A 148 1.44 -10.06 10.43
C THR A 148 1.73 -11.49 9.98
N VAL A 149 0.92 -12.45 10.41
CA VAL A 149 1.06 -13.86 10.00
C VAL A 149 1.01 -13.99 8.47
N GLU A 150 0.09 -13.27 7.82
CA GLU A 150 -0.07 -13.26 6.36
C GLU A 150 1.11 -12.58 5.67
N GLY A 151 1.61 -11.47 6.23
CA GLY A 151 2.77 -10.77 5.71
C GLY A 151 4.05 -11.60 5.80
N GLU A 152 4.25 -12.33 6.90
CA GLU A 152 5.36 -13.28 7.05
C GLU A 152 5.24 -14.48 6.13
N ALA A 153 4.05 -15.06 5.98
CA ALA A 153 3.79 -16.13 5.05
C ALA A 153 4.11 -15.71 3.61
N THR A 154 3.69 -14.49 3.24
CA THR A 154 3.97 -13.90 1.92
C THR A 154 5.46 -13.69 1.70
N ALA A 155 6.18 -13.10 2.67
CA ALA A 155 7.63 -12.90 2.59
C ALA A 155 8.37 -14.24 2.48
N SER A 156 7.98 -15.24 3.27
CA SER A 156 8.55 -16.60 3.22
C SER A 156 8.30 -17.27 1.85
N TYR A 157 7.08 -17.15 1.32
CA TYR A 157 6.73 -17.67 0.00
C TYR A 157 7.60 -17.05 -1.10
N LEU A 158 7.67 -15.72 -1.15
CA LEU A 158 8.51 -14.98 -2.12
C LEU A 158 9.99 -15.31 -1.97
N SER A 159 10.50 -15.42 -0.74
CA SER A 159 11.88 -15.78 -0.48
C SER A 159 12.26 -17.14 -1.11
N ARG A 160 11.34 -18.14 -1.04
CA ARG A 160 11.57 -19.45 -1.67
C ARG A 160 11.59 -19.39 -3.19
N LEU A 161 10.82 -18.48 -3.80
CA LEU A 161 10.82 -18.29 -5.25
C LEU A 161 12.05 -17.53 -5.74
N ILE A 162 12.55 -16.55 -4.96
CA ILE A 162 13.57 -15.60 -5.39
C ILE A 162 14.99 -16.10 -5.10
N LYS A 163 15.23 -16.73 -3.95
CA LYS A 163 16.57 -17.25 -3.58
C LYS A 163 17.23 -18.17 -4.63
N PRO A 164 16.49 -19.08 -5.32
CA PRO A 164 17.08 -19.90 -6.37
C PRO A 164 17.61 -19.10 -7.57
N LEU A 165 17.20 -17.85 -7.74
CA LEU A 165 17.72 -16.94 -8.78
C LEU A 165 19.07 -16.30 -8.41
N GLY A 166 19.61 -16.60 -7.22
CA GLY A 166 20.87 -16.02 -6.73
C GLY A 166 20.72 -14.60 -6.20
N ILE A 167 19.49 -14.11 -6.02
CA ILE A 167 19.20 -12.77 -5.52
C ILE A 167 19.13 -12.81 -3.98
N LYS A 168 19.80 -11.85 -3.34
CA LYS A 168 19.74 -11.67 -1.89
C LYS A 168 18.34 -11.26 -1.47
N VAL A 169 17.75 -11.95 -0.49
CA VAL A 169 16.44 -11.60 0.08
C VAL A 169 16.63 -11.22 1.54
N THR A 170 16.29 -9.99 1.87
CA THR A 170 16.33 -9.43 3.22
C THR A 170 14.93 -9.12 3.73
N ARG A 171 14.80 -8.89 5.01
CA ARG A 171 13.55 -8.52 5.69
C ARG A 171 13.79 -7.24 6.49
N LEU A 172 12.80 -6.37 6.58
CA LEU A 172 12.87 -5.24 7.51
C LEU A 172 13.10 -5.76 8.93
N ALA A 173 13.98 -5.08 9.66
CA ALA A 173 14.22 -5.39 11.05
C ALA A 173 12.93 -5.22 11.88
N TYR A 174 12.73 -6.11 12.83
CA TYR A 174 11.74 -5.96 13.89
C TYR A 174 12.42 -5.27 15.06
N GLY A 175 11.75 -4.28 15.63
CA GLY A 175 12.35 -3.54 16.73
C GLY A 175 11.35 -2.76 17.55
N ILE A 176 11.84 -2.30 18.70
CA ILE A 176 11.11 -1.40 19.55
C ILE A 176 11.08 -0.02 18.88
N PRO A 177 9.91 0.65 18.80
CA PRO A 177 9.82 1.98 18.23
C PRO A 177 10.76 2.96 18.93
N VAL A 178 11.45 3.79 18.15
CA VAL A 178 12.30 4.86 18.71
C VAL A 178 11.46 5.81 19.56
N GLY A 179 11.86 6.03 20.81
CA GLY A 179 11.11 6.81 21.80
C GLY A 179 10.01 6.05 22.51
N GLY A 180 9.89 4.74 22.26
CA GLY A 180 8.98 3.87 23.02
C GLY A 180 9.63 3.36 24.30
N ASP A 181 8.83 3.22 25.36
CA ASP A 181 9.23 2.55 26.61
C ASP A 181 9.12 1.04 26.47
N LEU A 182 10.14 0.31 26.95
CA LEU A 182 10.18 -1.16 26.94
C LEU A 182 9.00 -1.79 27.70
N GLU A 183 8.51 -1.12 28.74
CA GLU A 183 7.40 -1.57 29.59
C GLU A 183 6.09 -1.74 28.80
N TYR A 184 5.91 -0.96 27.71
CA TYR A 184 4.69 -1.02 26.90
C TYR A 184 4.83 -1.91 25.66
N ALA A 185 6.01 -2.47 25.40
CA ALA A 185 6.20 -3.40 24.29
C ALA A 185 5.65 -4.78 24.68
N ASP A 186 4.90 -5.40 23.77
CA ASP A 186 4.41 -6.76 23.98
C ASP A 186 5.55 -7.80 23.92
N GLU A 187 5.29 -8.98 24.49
CA GLU A 187 6.28 -10.06 24.62
C GLU A 187 6.84 -10.51 23.26
N TYR A 188 6.01 -10.53 22.21
CA TYR A 188 6.44 -10.93 20.87
C TYR A 188 7.39 -9.89 20.26
N THR A 189 7.05 -8.60 20.38
CA THR A 189 7.92 -7.49 19.93
C THR A 189 9.26 -7.53 20.64
N LEU A 190 9.29 -7.75 21.97
CA LEU A 190 10.53 -7.85 22.73
C LEU A 190 11.37 -9.06 22.30
N ALA A 191 10.74 -10.23 22.11
CA ALA A 191 11.43 -11.43 21.65
C ALA A 191 12.08 -11.21 20.27
N ARG A 192 11.36 -10.60 19.32
CA ARG A 192 11.89 -10.28 17.98
C ARG A 192 13.01 -9.25 18.03
N ALA A 193 12.91 -8.24 18.89
CA ALA A 193 13.97 -7.24 19.07
C ALA A 193 15.25 -7.90 19.63
N LEU A 194 15.12 -8.84 20.56
CA LEU A 194 16.25 -9.61 21.08
C LEU A 194 16.90 -10.52 20.03
N GLU A 195 16.09 -11.18 19.20
CA GLU A 195 16.60 -12.01 18.09
C GLU A 195 17.37 -11.15 17.06
N GLY A 196 16.84 -9.97 16.74
CA GLY A 196 17.40 -9.04 15.74
C GLY A 196 18.43 -8.05 16.30
N ARG A 197 18.93 -8.23 17.55
CA ARG A 197 19.90 -7.31 18.15
C ARG A 197 21.21 -7.26 17.37
N ASN A 198 21.74 -6.06 17.22
CA ASN A 198 23.01 -5.82 16.54
C ASN A 198 24.13 -5.50 17.57
N GLU A 199 25.36 -5.76 17.19
CA GLU A 199 26.55 -5.30 17.91
C GLU A 199 26.72 -3.80 17.74
N ILE A 200 27.10 -3.08 18.78
CA ILE A 200 27.32 -1.63 18.81
C ILE A 200 28.81 -1.28 18.97
#